data_be219252e8a149342de462abc4abbbeb
#
_entry.id   be219252e8a149342de462abc4abbbeb
#
_cell.length_a   1.000
_cell.length_b   1.000
_cell.length_c   1.000
_cell.angle_alpha   90.00
_cell.angle_beta   90.00
_cell.angle_gamma   90.00
#
_symmetry.space_group_name_H-M   'P 1'
#
loop_
_entity.id
_entity.type
_entity.pdbx_description
1 polymer ?
#
loop_
_entity_poly.entity_id
_entity_poly.type
_entity_poly.pdbx_seq_one_letter_code
_entity_poly.pdbx_strand_id
1 'polypeptide(L)'
;ENSLKINLEAAREVARQLRLRDLSGLIVIDFIDMRLEENRKKIYHELRKELRRDRAKVAVSPITEFGLLEMTRQRIRVSLLDSMSEECPTCRGSGRIISKETLITRIEHWLRRYKSKHRDLRIRLQLHEENANYIQNDKKNILRGLMWKNFVHIKIETDKNIGRDDFRFIRTKTGKDITNEMSLDKDSSSS
;
A
#
# COMPACT_ATOMS: atom_id res chain seq x y z
N GLU A 1 27.97 22.75 -9.45
CA GLU A 1 27.21 23.50 -10.51
C GLU A 1 26.06 22.70 -11.10
N ASN A 2 26.22 21.41 -11.38
CA ASN A 2 25.14 20.60 -11.98
C ASN A 2 23.92 20.45 -11.05
N SER A 3 24.11 20.16 -9.76
CA SER A 3 22.98 19.99 -8.83
C SER A 3 22.11 21.23 -8.71
N LEU A 4 22.72 22.43 -8.69
CA LEU A 4 21.98 23.69 -8.63
C LEU A 4 21.10 23.87 -9.88
N LYS A 5 21.64 23.62 -11.08
CA LYS A 5 20.91 23.73 -12.33
C LYS A 5 19.72 22.78 -12.36
N ILE A 6 19.94 21.52 -12.03
CA ILE A 6 18.90 20.49 -12.00
C ILE A 6 17.80 20.86 -10.98
N ASN A 7 18.19 21.28 -9.78
CA ASN A 7 17.25 21.67 -8.73
C ASN A 7 16.42 22.92 -9.11
N LEU A 8 17.01 23.88 -9.84
CA LEU A 8 16.27 25.04 -10.35
C LEU A 8 15.22 24.63 -11.41
N GLU A 9 15.58 23.72 -12.32
CA GLU A 9 14.64 23.14 -13.28
C GLU A 9 13.54 22.34 -12.56
N ALA A 10 13.90 21.52 -11.58
CA ALA A 10 12.95 20.77 -10.78
C ALA A 10 11.98 21.68 -10.01
N ALA A 11 12.46 22.80 -9.43
CA ALA A 11 11.59 23.74 -8.71
C ALA A 11 10.50 24.35 -9.61
N ARG A 12 10.86 24.67 -10.85
CA ARG A 12 9.88 25.18 -11.86
C ARG A 12 8.87 24.11 -12.23
N GLU A 13 9.36 22.90 -12.50
CA GLU A 13 8.51 21.79 -12.91
C GLU A 13 7.57 21.35 -11.78
N VAL A 14 8.06 21.27 -10.54
CA VAL A 14 7.23 20.98 -9.36
C VAL A 14 6.10 22.00 -9.25
N ALA A 15 6.38 23.29 -9.30
CA ALA A 15 5.35 24.32 -9.24
C ALA A 15 4.33 24.18 -10.39
N ARG A 16 4.78 23.79 -11.57
CA ARG A 16 3.91 23.52 -12.73
C ARG A 16 3.01 22.29 -12.47
N GLN A 17 3.58 21.19 -11.99
CA GLN A 17 2.86 19.94 -11.74
C GLN A 17 1.85 20.08 -10.60
N LEU A 18 2.16 20.82 -9.55
CA LEU A 18 1.21 21.11 -8.46
C LEU A 18 -0.07 21.77 -8.99
N ARG A 19 0.08 22.73 -9.93
CA ARG A 19 -1.07 23.41 -10.56
C ARG A 19 -1.82 22.51 -11.53
N LEU A 20 -1.10 21.75 -12.37
CA LEU A 20 -1.72 20.90 -13.39
C LEU A 20 -2.51 19.74 -12.79
N ARG A 21 -2.01 19.16 -11.70
CA ARG A 21 -2.62 18.00 -11.05
C ARG A 21 -3.52 18.36 -9.87
N ASP A 22 -3.64 19.65 -9.53
CA ASP A 22 -4.34 20.14 -8.34
C ASP A 22 -3.91 19.40 -7.04
N LEU A 23 -2.60 19.12 -6.91
CA LEU A 23 -2.04 18.51 -5.71
C LEU A 23 -2.12 19.50 -4.56
N SER A 24 -2.60 19.08 -3.39
CA SER A 24 -2.87 19.92 -2.23
C SER A 24 -2.57 19.19 -0.92
N GLY A 25 -2.54 19.95 0.17
CA GLY A 25 -2.19 19.44 1.49
C GLY A 25 -0.71 19.69 1.81
N LEU A 26 -0.14 18.85 2.65
CA LEU A 26 1.29 18.86 2.98
C LEU A 26 2.08 18.20 1.84
N ILE A 27 3.08 18.92 1.36
CA ILE A 27 3.95 18.48 0.27
C ILE A 27 5.39 18.60 0.74
N VAL A 28 6.15 17.53 0.58
CA VAL A 28 7.59 17.50 0.87
C VAL A 28 8.33 17.26 -0.44
N ILE A 29 9.33 18.08 -0.70
CA ILE A 29 10.17 18.00 -1.88
C ILE A 29 11.58 17.67 -1.42
N ASP A 30 12.15 16.61 -1.97
CA ASP A 30 13.54 16.18 -1.74
C ASP A 30 14.38 16.66 -2.93
N PHE A 31 15.17 17.72 -2.70
CA PHE A 31 16.08 18.25 -3.69
C PHE A 31 17.44 17.56 -3.59
N ILE A 32 18.18 17.51 -4.68
CA ILE A 32 19.57 17.01 -4.65
C ILE A 32 20.37 17.86 -3.66
N ASP A 33 21.14 17.20 -2.80
CA ASP A 33 21.94 17.84 -1.76
C ASP A 33 22.82 18.97 -2.27
N MET A 34 22.84 20.06 -1.50
CA MET A 34 23.64 21.25 -1.78
C MET A 34 24.40 21.71 -0.55
N ARG A 35 25.73 21.75 -0.68
CA ARG A 35 26.61 22.16 0.43
C ARG A 35 26.47 23.63 0.78
N LEU A 36 26.28 24.50 -0.23
CA LEU A 36 26.21 25.94 -0.06
C LEU A 36 24.80 26.40 0.26
N GLU A 37 24.63 27.11 1.37
CA GLU A 37 23.36 27.70 1.79
C GLU A 37 22.79 28.68 0.75
N GLU A 38 23.67 29.43 0.08
CA GLU A 38 23.27 30.35 -1.00
C GLU A 38 22.55 29.64 -2.13
N ASN A 39 22.96 28.42 -2.47
CA ASN A 39 22.30 27.64 -3.52
C ASN A 39 20.92 27.18 -3.06
N ARG A 40 20.75 26.76 -1.81
CA ARG A 40 19.44 26.44 -1.22
C ARG A 40 18.51 27.66 -1.25
N LYS A 41 19.03 28.84 -0.91
CA LYS A 41 18.27 30.11 -1.01
C LYS A 41 17.82 30.42 -2.43
N LYS A 42 18.67 30.20 -3.44
CA LYS A 42 18.33 30.43 -4.86
C LYS A 42 17.14 29.54 -5.29
N ILE A 43 17.16 28.27 -4.93
CA ILE A 43 16.07 27.34 -5.28
C ILE A 43 14.79 27.71 -4.56
N TYR A 44 14.86 28.00 -3.26
CA TYR A 44 13.72 28.48 -2.49
C TYR A 44 13.06 29.71 -3.13
N HIS A 45 13.86 30.69 -3.54
CA HIS A 45 13.35 31.88 -4.20
C HIS A 45 12.74 31.58 -5.58
N GLU A 46 13.34 30.70 -6.38
CA GLU A 46 12.79 30.30 -7.68
C GLU A 46 11.47 29.58 -7.50
N LEU A 47 11.35 28.61 -6.57
CA LEU A 47 10.10 27.92 -6.29
C LEU A 47 9.01 28.91 -5.85
N ARG A 48 9.30 29.81 -4.92
CA ARG A 48 8.36 30.86 -4.47
C ARG A 48 7.93 31.76 -5.61
N LYS A 49 8.82 32.13 -6.50
CA LYS A 49 8.50 32.95 -7.68
C LYS A 49 7.52 32.24 -8.58
N GLU A 50 7.73 30.96 -8.88
CA GLU A 50 6.83 30.16 -9.72
C GLU A 50 5.47 29.90 -9.05
N LEU A 51 5.44 29.74 -7.73
CA LEU A 51 4.20 29.56 -6.97
C LEU A 51 3.37 30.84 -6.82
N ARG A 52 3.91 32.04 -7.08
CA ARG A 52 3.13 33.30 -7.11
C ARG A 52 2.02 33.29 -8.19
N ARG A 53 2.16 32.46 -9.22
CA ARG A 53 1.15 32.28 -10.27
C ARG A 53 0.03 31.32 -9.89
N ASP A 54 0.13 30.69 -8.72
CA ASP A 54 -0.87 29.77 -8.22
C ASP A 54 -2.06 30.53 -7.62
N ARG A 55 -3.29 30.06 -7.92
CA ARG A 55 -4.51 30.60 -7.31
C ARG A 55 -4.73 30.10 -5.89
N ALA A 56 -4.09 28.97 -5.51
CA ALA A 56 -4.15 28.42 -4.17
C ALA A 56 -3.26 29.19 -3.22
N LYS A 57 -3.68 29.30 -1.96
CA LYS A 57 -2.78 29.79 -0.90
C LYS A 57 -1.70 28.73 -0.63
N VAL A 58 -0.46 29.18 -0.67
CA VAL A 58 0.71 28.34 -0.49
C VAL A 58 1.58 28.93 0.61
N ALA A 59 2.01 28.10 1.57
CA ALA A 59 3.03 28.41 2.54
C ALA A 59 4.24 27.50 2.29
N VAL A 60 5.43 28.07 2.24
CA VAL A 60 6.66 27.35 1.90
C VAL A 60 7.72 27.62 2.97
N SER A 61 8.31 26.57 3.54
CA SER A 61 9.46 26.66 4.47
C SER A 61 10.78 26.80 3.72
N PRO A 62 11.83 27.32 4.35
CA PRO A 62 13.19 27.24 3.82
C PRO A 62 13.62 25.78 3.61
N ILE A 63 14.55 25.57 2.67
CA ILE A 63 15.16 24.24 2.44
C ILE A 63 16.08 23.91 3.62
N THR A 64 15.91 22.72 4.18
CA THR A 64 16.76 22.21 5.27
C THR A 64 18.17 21.89 4.81
N GLU A 65 19.07 21.61 5.76
CA GLU A 65 20.44 21.16 5.45
C GLU A 65 20.48 19.83 4.69
N PHE A 66 19.43 19.02 4.84
CA PHE A 66 19.26 17.73 4.16
C PHE A 66 18.58 17.84 2.77
N GLY A 67 18.41 19.04 2.23
CA GLY A 67 17.79 19.25 0.92
C GLY A 67 16.26 19.18 0.91
N LEU A 68 15.60 18.95 2.06
CA LEU A 68 14.16 18.86 2.15
C LEU A 68 13.50 20.24 2.21
N LEU A 69 12.46 20.43 1.41
CA LEU A 69 11.58 21.59 1.46
C LEU A 69 10.16 21.12 1.80
N GLU A 70 9.60 21.73 2.81
CA GLU A 70 8.21 21.50 3.24
C GLU A 70 7.34 22.65 2.77
N MET A 71 6.16 22.33 2.28
CA MET A 71 5.16 23.34 1.91
C MET A 71 3.75 22.83 2.13
N THR A 72 2.82 23.77 2.31
CA THR A 72 1.39 23.48 2.30
C THR A 72 0.72 24.22 1.16
N ARG A 73 -0.19 23.54 0.47
CA ARG A 73 -1.03 24.13 -0.57
C ARG A 73 -2.51 23.89 -0.26
N GLN A 74 -3.28 24.95 -0.22
CA GLN A 74 -4.70 24.86 0.06
C GLN A 74 -5.42 24.07 -1.03
N ARG A 75 -6.30 23.15 -0.63
CA ARG A 75 -7.17 22.42 -1.56
C ARG A 75 -8.23 23.40 -2.11
N ILE A 76 -8.25 23.55 -3.41
CA ILE A 76 -9.29 24.34 -4.11
C ILE A 76 -10.24 23.39 -4.85
N ARG A 77 -9.72 22.30 -5.39
CA ARG A 77 -10.46 21.28 -6.16
C ARG A 77 -10.03 19.89 -5.75
N VAL A 78 -10.77 18.90 -6.22
CA VAL A 78 -10.35 17.50 -6.18
C VAL A 78 -9.13 17.32 -7.09
N SER A 79 -8.16 16.50 -6.71
CA SER A 79 -6.97 16.27 -7.54
C SER A 79 -7.36 15.65 -8.89
N LEU A 80 -6.57 15.89 -9.92
CA LEU A 80 -6.80 15.31 -11.23
C LEU A 80 -6.84 13.77 -11.15
N LEU A 81 -5.97 13.18 -10.33
CA LEU A 81 -5.94 11.73 -10.13
C LEU A 81 -7.27 11.22 -9.56
N ASP A 82 -7.75 11.84 -8.48
CA ASP A 82 -9.01 11.42 -7.82
C ASP A 82 -10.24 11.64 -8.70
N SER A 83 -10.19 12.61 -9.64
CA SER A 83 -11.30 12.89 -10.54
C SER A 83 -11.36 11.97 -11.77
N MET A 84 -10.24 11.33 -12.14
CA MET A 84 -10.11 10.53 -13.36
C MET A 84 -9.84 9.05 -13.10
N SER A 85 -9.69 8.63 -11.86
CA SER A 85 -9.38 7.25 -11.51
C SER A 85 -10.14 6.78 -10.27
N GLU A 86 -10.24 5.47 -10.15
CA GLU A 86 -10.76 4.78 -8.97
C GLU A 86 -9.61 4.03 -8.28
N GLU A 87 -9.80 3.75 -7.00
CA GLU A 87 -8.83 2.95 -6.26
C GLU A 87 -8.73 1.54 -6.86
N CYS A 88 -7.52 1.08 -7.11
CA CYS A 88 -7.30 -0.26 -7.68
C CYS A 88 -7.86 -1.34 -6.73
N PRO A 89 -8.83 -2.17 -7.16
CA PRO A 89 -9.43 -3.19 -6.30
C PRO A 89 -8.44 -4.27 -5.87
N THR A 90 -7.33 -4.43 -6.59
CA THR A 90 -6.32 -5.44 -6.28
C THR A 90 -5.34 -4.99 -5.21
N CYS A 91 -4.75 -3.80 -5.34
CA CYS A 91 -3.71 -3.32 -4.41
C CYS A 91 -4.19 -2.21 -3.48
N ARG A 92 -5.40 -1.69 -3.65
CA ARG A 92 -6.01 -0.64 -2.83
C ARG A 92 -5.06 0.56 -2.62
N GLY A 93 -4.44 1.00 -3.70
CA GLY A 93 -3.54 2.15 -3.70
C GLY A 93 -2.09 1.85 -3.30
N SER A 94 -1.77 0.66 -2.78
CA SER A 94 -0.40 0.33 -2.34
C SER A 94 0.61 0.13 -3.49
N GLY A 95 0.14 -0.07 -4.73
CA GLY A 95 0.97 -0.40 -5.90
C GLY A 95 1.61 -1.79 -5.84
N ARG A 96 1.37 -2.59 -4.79
CA ARG A 96 1.95 -3.91 -4.58
C ARG A 96 0.89 -4.88 -4.06
N ILE A 97 1.09 -6.15 -4.35
CA ILE A 97 0.35 -7.27 -3.76
C ILE A 97 1.31 -8.16 -2.99
N ILE A 98 0.83 -8.88 -2.00
CA ILE A 98 1.67 -9.82 -1.25
C ILE A 98 2.15 -10.96 -2.13
N SER A 99 3.33 -11.50 -1.85
CA SER A 99 3.84 -12.66 -2.59
C SER A 99 3.03 -13.93 -2.25
N LYS A 100 3.04 -14.90 -3.16
CA LYS A 100 2.35 -16.18 -2.94
C LYS A 100 2.90 -16.93 -1.72
N GLU A 101 4.19 -16.79 -1.45
CA GLU A 101 4.85 -17.35 -0.26
C GLU A 101 4.34 -16.69 1.02
N THR A 102 4.20 -15.36 1.01
CA THR A 102 3.65 -14.62 2.14
C THR A 102 2.20 -15.02 2.41
N LEU A 103 1.41 -15.21 1.33
CA LEU A 103 0.04 -15.69 1.47
C LEU A 103 -0.02 -17.08 2.13
N ILE A 104 0.85 -18.01 1.70
CA ILE A 104 0.96 -19.35 2.32
C ILE A 104 1.32 -19.24 3.80
N THR A 105 2.26 -18.37 4.15
CA THR A 105 2.65 -18.13 5.55
C THR A 105 1.47 -17.59 6.39
N ARG A 106 0.68 -16.67 5.85
CA ARG A 106 -0.54 -16.18 6.51
C ARG A 106 -1.57 -17.29 6.71
N ILE A 107 -1.77 -18.15 5.71
CA ILE A 107 -2.64 -19.34 5.80
C ILE A 107 -2.13 -20.28 6.90
N GLU A 108 -0.82 -20.56 6.95
CA GLU A 108 -0.24 -21.41 8.01
C GLU A 108 -0.43 -20.84 9.39
N HIS A 109 -0.21 -19.54 9.58
CA HIS A 109 -0.42 -18.88 10.87
C HIS A 109 -1.89 -18.92 11.30
N TRP A 110 -2.81 -18.75 10.35
CA TRP A 110 -4.23 -18.89 10.63
C TRP A 110 -4.59 -20.32 11.08
N LEU A 111 -4.09 -21.34 10.38
CA LEU A 111 -4.31 -22.74 10.71
C LEU A 111 -3.78 -23.13 12.09
N ARG A 112 -2.60 -22.64 12.47
CA ARG A 112 -2.04 -22.87 13.81
C ARG A 112 -2.94 -22.32 14.91
N ARG A 113 -3.47 -21.10 14.71
CA ARG A 113 -4.40 -20.49 15.68
C ARG A 113 -5.75 -21.21 15.70
N TYR A 114 -6.24 -21.61 14.56
CA TYR A 114 -7.48 -22.36 14.47
C TYR A 114 -7.40 -23.69 15.23
N LYS A 115 -6.33 -24.43 15.03
CA LYS A 115 -6.07 -25.69 15.74
C LYS A 115 -6.04 -25.53 17.27
N SER A 116 -5.48 -24.42 17.79
CA SER A 116 -5.41 -24.19 19.23
C SER A 116 -6.78 -23.96 19.89
N LYS A 117 -7.77 -23.50 19.12
CA LYS A 117 -9.09 -23.12 19.62
C LYS A 117 -10.22 -24.10 19.22
N HIS A 118 -10.04 -24.86 18.13
CA HIS A 118 -11.10 -25.68 17.54
C HIS A 118 -10.63 -27.10 17.29
N ARG A 119 -11.55 -28.05 17.45
CA ARG A 119 -11.35 -29.49 17.17
C ARG A 119 -11.94 -29.93 15.82
N ASP A 120 -12.51 -29.01 15.06
CA ASP A 120 -13.11 -29.30 13.76
C ASP A 120 -12.01 -29.47 12.70
N LEU A 121 -11.94 -30.66 12.11
CA LEU A 121 -10.78 -31.06 11.27
C LEU A 121 -11.03 -30.87 9.77
N ARG A 122 -12.23 -30.41 9.37
CA ARG A 122 -12.59 -30.23 7.93
C ARG A 122 -12.99 -28.81 7.64
N ILE A 123 -12.17 -28.14 6.81
CA ILE A 123 -12.39 -26.76 6.37
C ILE A 123 -12.19 -26.64 4.88
N ARG A 124 -12.83 -25.64 4.28
CA ARG A 124 -12.62 -25.25 2.89
C ARG A 124 -11.82 -23.96 2.87
N LEU A 125 -10.81 -23.91 2.03
CA LEU A 125 -9.98 -22.74 1.77
C LEU A 125 -10.36 -22.19 0.41
N GLN A 126 -10.97 -21.01 0.38
CA GLN A 126 -11.31 -20.30 -0.85
C GLN A 126 -10.21 -19.30 -1.17
N LEU A 127 -9.75 -19.32 -2.41
CA LEU A 127 -8.63 -18.51 -2.93
C LEU A 127 -8.95 -18.00 -4.33
N HIS A 128 -8.29 -16.89 -4.69
CA HIS A 128 -8.22 -16.51 -6.10
C HIS A 128 -7.62 -17.64 -6.94
N GLU A 129 -8.08 -17.81 -8.16
CA GLU A 129 -7.71 -18.91 -9.07
C GLU A 129 -6.20 -19.09 -9.20
N GLU A 130 -5.44 -18.02 -9.40
CA GLU A 130 -3.98 -18.07 -9.53
C GLU A 130 -3.28 -18.62 -8.28
N ASN A 131 -3.75 -18.29 -7.10
CA ASN A 131 -3.19 -18.77 -5.84
C ASN A 131 -3.57 -20.23 -5.58
N ALA A 132 -4.81 -20.60 -5.92
CA ALA A 132 -5.27 -21.97 -5.83
C ALA A 132 -4.45 -22.89 -6.74
N ASN A 133 -4.24 -22.51 -8.00
CA ASN A 133 -3.42 -23.24 -8.96
C ASN A 133 -1.97 -23.36 -8.49
N TYR A 134 -1.39 -22.29 -7.97
CA TYR A 134 -0.02 -22.30 -7.44
C TYR A 134 0.14 -23.30 -6.28
N ILE A 135 -0.80 -23.30 -5.32
CA ILE A 135 -0.73 -24.23 -4.18
C ILE A 135 -1.00 -25.66 -4.60
N GLN A 136 -1.92 -25.90 -5.54
CA GLN A 136 -2.30 -27.25 -5.97
C GLN A 136 -1.27 -27.90 -6.89
N ASN A 137 -0.63 -27.13 -7.77
CA ASN A 137 0.27 -27.66 -8.80
C ASN A 137 1.74 -27.53 -8.39
N ASP A 138 2.18 -26.31 -8.07
CA ASP A 138 3.61 -26.02 -7.84
C ASP A 138 4.05 -26.35 -6.43
N LYS A 139 3.15 -26.25 -5.45
CA LYS A 139 3.46 -26.39 -4.01
C LYS A 139 2.62 -27.47 -3.31
N LYS A 140 2.27 -28.51 -4.02
CA LYS A 140 1.46 -29.64 -3.50
C LYS A 140 1.96 -30.23 -2.18
N ASN A 141 3.29 -30.28 -2.02
CA ASN A 141 3.92 -30.79 -0.81
C ASN A 141 3.72 -29.84 0.39
N ILE A 142 3.64 -28.53 0.17
CA ILE A 142 3.37 -27.54 1.22
C ILE A 142 1.95 -27.73 1.76
N LEU A 143 0.97 -27.87 0.88
CA LEU A 143 -0.42 -28.10 1.30
C LEU A 143 -0.55 -29.39 2.12
N ARG A 144 0.07 -30.47 1.66
CA ARG A 144 0.09 -31.75 2.41
C ARG A 144 0.77 -31.59 3.76
N GLY A 145 1.90 -30.87 3.82
CA GLY A 145 2.61 -30.55 5.06
C GLY A 145 1.77 -29.74 6.03
N LEU A 146 1.07 -28.71 5.53
CA LEU A 146 0.15 -27.89 6.34
C LEU A 146 -1.01 -28.70 6.90
N MET A 147 -1.61 -29.60 6.09
CA MET A 147 -2.69 -30.48 6.50
C MET A 147 -2.20 -31.44 7.59
N TRP A 148 -1.04 -32.08 7.40
CA TRP A 148 -0.50 -33.07 8.33
C TRP A 148 -0.04 -32.43 9.64
N LYS A 149 0.71 -31.33 9.58
CA LYS A 149 1.21 -30.58 10.74
C LYS A 149 0.10 -30.03 11.65
N ASN A 150 -1.02 -29.64 11.04
CA ASN A 150 -2.14 -29.06 11.76
C ASN A 150 -3.30 -30.05 12.00
N PHE A 151 -3.18 -31.28 11.53
CA PHE A 151 -4.24 -32.31 11.60
C PHE A 151 -5.59 -31.83 11.06
N VAL A 152 -5.58 -31.00 9.98
CA VAL A 152 -6.76 -30.42 9.38
C VAL A 152 -6.86 -30.86 7.92
N HIS A 153 -8.04 -31.30 7.51
CA HIS A 153 -8.32 -31.59 6.09
C HIS A 153 -8.80 -30.32 5.38
N ILE A 154 -8.02 -29.85 4.42
CA ILE A 154 -8.28 -28.61 3.68
C ILE A 154 -8.71 -28.98 2.25
N LYS A 155 -9.91 -28.56 1.85
CA LYS A 155 -10.35 -28.58 0.47
C LYS A 155 -10.16 -27.18 -0.11
N ILE A 156 -9.36 -27.05 -1.17
CA ILE A 156 -9.18 -25.78 -1.87
C ILE A 156 -10.33 -25.60 -2.87
N GLU A 157 -10.92 -24.41 -2.87
CA GLU A 157 -11.95 -23.96 -3.80
C GLU A 157 -11.51 -22.62 -4.41
N THR A 158 -11.81 -22.40 -5.68
CA THR A 158 -11.54 -21.14 -6.36
C THR A 158 -12.75 -20.22 -6.26
N ASP A 159 -12.50 -18.93 -5.97
CA ASP A 159 -13.52 -17.89 -6.01
C ASP A 159 -12.93 -16.64 -6.69
N LYS A 160 -13.54 -16.23 -7.80
CA LYS A 160 -13.10 -15.05 -8.59
C LYS A 160 -13.32 -13.71 -7.86
N ASN A 161 -14.20 -13.71 -6.85
CA ASN A 161 -14.49 -12.50 -6.08
C ASN A 161 -13.50 -12.27 -4.93
N ILE A 162 -12.60 -13.22 -4.67
CA ILE A 162 -11.54 -13.07 -3.66
C ILE A 162 -10.34 -12.40 -4.31
N GLY A 163 -9.83 -11.34 -3.66
CA GLY A 163 -8.60 -10.66 -4.08
C GLY A 163 -7.39 -11.60 -4.06
N ARG A 164 -6.35 -11.26 -4.84
CA ARG A 164 -5.09 -12.04 -4.86
C ARG A 164 -4.37 -12.05 -3.52
N ASP A 165 -4.64 -11.07 -2.66
CA ASP A 165 -4.02 -10.92 -1.33
C ASP A 165 -4.84 -11.56 -0.22
N ASP A 166 -6.05 -12.03 -0.56
CA ASP A 166 -7.03 -12.48 0.41
C ASP A 166 -7.27 -14.00 0.31
N PHE A 167 -7.81 -14.54 1.38
CA PHE A 167 -8.31 -15.90 1.45
C PHE A 167 -9.51 -15.97 2.39
N ARG A 168 -10.35 -17.01 2.23
CA ARG A 168 -11.44 -17.29 3.15
C ARG A 168 -11.40 -18.73 3.62
N PHE A 169 -11.65 -18.91 4.91
CA PHE A 169 -11.87 -20.23 5.48
C PHE A 169 -13.32 -20.44 5.81
N ILE A 170 -13.87 -21.50 5.24
CA ILE A 170 -15.28 -21.88 5.42
C ILE A 170 -15.36 -23.18 6.19
N ARG A 171 -16.14 -23.24 7.26
CA ARG A 171 -16.39 -24.46 8.01
C ARG A 171 -17.24 -25.40 7.18
N THR A 172 -16.74 -26.59 6.86
CA THR A 172 -17.43 -27.52 5.93
C THR A 172 -18.81 -27.94 6.41
N LYS A 173 -19.00 -28.13 7.71
CA LYS A 173 -20.28 -28.58 8.30
C LYS A 173 -21.39 -27.53 8.27
N THR A 174 -21.03 -26.26 8.47
CA THR A 174 -22.02 -25.19 8.66
C THR A 174 -22.07 -24.20 7.51
N GLY A 175 -21.09 -24.23 6.59
CA GLY A 175 -20.95 -23.23 5.53
C GLY A 175 -20.57 -21.83 6.03
N LYS A 176 -20.28 -21.67 7.33
CA LYS A 176 -19.95 -20.37 7.93
C LYS A 176 -18.55 -19.94 7.57
N ASP A 177 -18.38 -18.67 7.18
CA ASP A 177 -17.06 -18.03 7.07
C ASP A 177 -16.48 -17.83 8.48
N ILE A 178 -15.28 -18.38 8.69
CA ILE A 178 -14.55 -18.36 9.95
C ILE A 178 -13.22 -17.60 9.85
N THR A 179 -12.98 -16.95 8.74
CA THR A 179 -11.71 -16.25 8.46
C THR A 179 -11.36 -15.24 9.54
N ASN A 180 -12.33 -14.42 9.93
CA ASN A 180 -12.16 -13.37 10.92
C ASN A 180 -12.12 -13.87 12.37
N GLU A 181 -12.48 -15.13 12.64
CA GLU A 181 -12.39 -15.70 14.00
C GLU A 181 -10.94 -15.79 14.49
N MET A 182 -9.94 -15.77 13.56
CA MET A 182 -8.51 -15.92 13.81
C MET A 182 -7.66 -14.75 13.31
N SER A 183 -8.26 -13.63 12.87
CA SER A 183 -7.51 -12.44 12.45
C SER A 183 -6.85 -11.74 13.63
N LEU A 184 -5.65 -11.14 13.39
CA LEU A 184 -4.88 -10.42 14.42
C LEU A 184 -5.49 -9.06 14.81
N ASP A 185 -6.42 -8.53 13.97
CA ASP A 185 -6.87 -7.14 14.07
C ASP A 185 -7.99 -6.90 15.11
N LYS A 186 -8.32 -7.88 15.95
CA LYS A 186 -9.33 -7.69 17.00
C LYS A 186 -8.80 -7.13 18.32
N ASP A 187 -7.48 -7.02 18.49
CA ASP A 187 -6.90 -6.57 19.77
C ASP A 187 -6.55 -5.07 19.82
N SER A 188 -6.81 -4.30 18.74
CA SER A 188 -6.44 -2.88 18.68
C SER A 188 -7.62 -1.88 18.71
N SER A 189 -8.86 -2.34 18.94
CA SER A 189 -10.04 -1.47 18.96
C SER A 189 -10.77 -1.40 20.32
N SER A 190 -10.10 -1.75 21.41
CA SER A 190 -10.64 -1.54 22.77
C SER A 190 -9.56 -0.99 23.70
N SER A 191 -9.23 0.27 23.52
CA SER A 191 -8.64 1.12 24.56
C SER A 191 -8.93 2.56 24.22
#